data_55cc88a9493f48965b6b68d0ba092a4d
#
_entry.id   55cc88a9493f48965b6b68d0ba092a4d
#
_cell.length_a   1.000
_cell.length_b   1.000
_cell.length_c   1.000
_cell.angle_alpha   90.00
_cell.angle_beta   90.00
_cell.angle_gamma   90.00
#
_symmetry.space_group_name_H-M   'P 1'
#
loop_
_entity.id
_entity.type
_entity.pdbx_description
1 polymer ?
#
loop_
_entity_poly.entity_id
_entity_poly.type
_entity_poly.pdbx_seq_one_letter_code
_entity_poly.pdbx_strand_id
1 'polypeptide(L)'
;RPDHRHATSNDAKEISKICKDNNLEFNLEGNPFSLPENDFLGFKELCNITCPNQITLVPDTLDQVTSDHGWQPGYLNDELVKFLEEIKEQNSRTSLFIDSDPKSVDYAAKLGFDRVEIYTGPFAHFLETKNFNLFNQTKKSIIECIAKARDFGVGVNAGHDLNLENLPYLQECGIIDEVSIGHAIMTDALKFGFSDTIMKYIKVIRNN
;
A
#
# COMPACT_ATOMS: atom_id res chain seq x y z
N ARG A 1 -4.68 -12.07 -6.45
CA ARG A 1 -5.19 -11.74 -7.79
C ARG A 1 -5.67 -13.01 -8.49
N PRO A 2 -6.71 -12.94 -9.36
CA PRO A 2 -7.19 -14.10 -10.11
C PRO A 2 -6.14 -14.78 -11.00
N ASP A 3 -5.14 -14.03 -11.47
CA ASP A 3 -4.04 -14.52 -12.31
C ASP A 3 -2.90 -15.18 -11.52
N HIS A 4 -3.05 -15.33 -10.21
CA HIS A 4 -2.07 -15.91 -9.27
C HIS A 4 -0.71 -15.22 -9.24
N ARG A 5 -0.60 -14.04 -9.78
CA ARG A 5 0.58 -13.20 -9.59
C ARG A 5 0.62 -12.72 -8.14
N HIS A 6 1.79 -12.52 -7.59
CA HIS A 6 2.05 -12.09 -6.22
C HIS A 6 1.67 -13.18 -5.20
N ALA A 7 0.44 -13.24 -4.71
CA ALA A 7 0.02 -14.22 -3.73
C ALA A 7 -1.23 -14.98 -4.19
N THR A 8 -1.30 -16.27 -3.91
CA THR A 8 -2.48 -17.10 -4.11
C THR A 8 -3.42 -17.00 -2.91
N SER A 9 -4.65 -17.53 -3.06
CA SER A 9 -5.60 -17.62 -1.93
C SER A 9 -5.04 -18.45 -0.77
N ASN A 10 -4.22 -19.46 -1.05
CA ASN A 10 -3.57 -20.28 -0.02
C ASN A 10 -2.44 -19.51 0.67
N ASP A 11 -1.60 -18.80 -0.09
CA ASP A 11 -0.53 -17.97 0.49
C ASP A 11 -1.12 -16.94 1.46
N ALA A 12 -2.22 -16.25 1.07
CA ALA A 12 -2.88 -15.28 1.94
C ALA A 12 -3.32 -15.90 3.27
N LYS A 13 -3.91 -17.11 3.25
CA LYS A 13 -4.32 -17.83 4.45
C LYS A 13 -3.13 -18.25 5.32
N GLU A 14 -2.08 -18.79 4.71
CA GLU A 14 -0.90 -19.24 5.44
C GLU A 14 -0.14 -18.06 6.06
N ILE A 15 0.05 -16.96 5.30
CA ILE A 15 0.72 -15.75 5.79
C ILE A 15 -0.09 -15.13 6.93
N SER A 16 -1.42 -15.02 6.78
CA SER A 16 -2.30 -14.53 7.85
C SER A 16 -2.13 -15.32 9.15
N LYS A 17 -2.08 -16.66 9.05
CA LYS A 17 -1.84 -17.54 10.20
C LYS A 17 -0.46 -17.30 10.82
N ILE A 18 0.59 -17.23 9.99
CA ILE A 18 1.96 -16.97 10.47
C ILE A 18 2.02 -15.61 11.19
N CYS A 19 1.42 -14.57 10.63
CA CYS A 19 1.39 -13.25 11.25
C CYS A 19 0.68 -13.30 12.62
N LYS A 20 -0.48 -13.94 12.68
CA LYS A 20 -1.26 -14.11 13.92
C LYS A 20 -0.49 -14.88 14.99
N ASP A 21 0.14 -15.99 14.63
CA ASP A 21 0.91 -16.84 15.54
C ASP A 21 2.16 -16.12 16.12
N ASN A 22 2.64 -15.08 15.42
CA ASN A 22 3.82 -14.30 15.81
C ASN A 22 3.51 -12.88 16.29
N ASN A 23 2.24 -12.51 16.49
CA ASN A 23 1.82 -11.15 16.86
C ASN A 23 2.31 -10.09 15.87
N LEU A 24 2.28 -10.39 14.58
CA LEU A 24 2.58 -9.46 13.50
C LEU A 24 1.28 -8.98 12.85
N GLU A 25 1.25 -7.73 12.41
CA GLU A 25 0.15 -7.24 11.61
C GLU A 25 0.17 -7.87 10.21
N PHE A 26 -1.01 -8.25 9.73
CA PHE A 26 -1.23 -8.73 8.38
C PHE A 26 -2.03 -7.69 7.60
N ASN A 27 -1.45 -7.17 6.52
CA ASN A 27 -2.13 -6.35 5.54
C ASN A 27 -2.48 -7.19 4.31
N LEU A 28 -3.74 -7.18 3.89
CA LEU A 28 -4.19 -7.80 2.66
C LEU A 28 -4.50 -6.70 1.64
N GLU A 29 -3.83 -6.75 0.49
CA GLU A 29 -3.99 -5.78 -0.58
C GLU A 29 -4.67 -6.43 -1.80
N GLY A 30 -5.61 -5.72 -2.41
CA GLY A 30 -6.25 -6.17 -3.63
C GLY A 30 -7.37 -5.25 -4.12
N ASN A 31 -7.88 -5.60 -5.31
CA ASN A 31 -9.03 -4.91 -5.87
C ASN A 31 -10.32 -5.43 -5.21
N PRO A 32 -11.13 -4.56 -4.57
CA PRO A 32 -12.36 -4.95 -3.89
C PRO A 32 -13.40 -5.61 -4.81
N PHE A 33 -13.31 -5.37 -6.11
CA PHE A 33 -14.23 -5.89 -7.12
C PHE A 33 -13.74 -7.18 -7.79
N SER A 34 -12.61 -7.73 -7.37
CA SER A 34 -12.11 -9.02 -7.87
C SER A 34 -13.00 -10.14 -7.35
N LEU A 35 -13.80 -10.71 -8.25
CA LEU A 35 -14.73 -11.80 -7.98
C LEU A 35 -14.02 -13.17 -7.94
N PRO A 36 -14.65 -14.20 -7.35
CA PRO A 36 -14.13 -15.56 -7.39
C PRO A 36 -13.93 -16.05 -8.84
N GLU A 37 -12.76 -16.62 -9.10
CA GLU A 37 -12.41 -17.20 -10.39
C GLU A 37 -11.40 -18.34 -10.20
N ASN A 38 -11.70 -19.54 -10.73
CA ASN A 38 -10.88 -20.76 -10.54
C ASN A 38 -10.58 -21.01 -9.05
N ASP A 39 -9.29 -21.02 -8.66
CA ASP A 39 -8.86 -21.21 -7.28
C ASP A 39 -8.78 -19.89 -6.47
N PHE A 40 -9.05 -18.77 -7.11
CA PHE A 40 -9.14 -17.48 -6.44
C PHE A 40 -10.52 -17.32 -5.79
N LEU A 41 -10.54 -17.13 -4.49
CA LEU A 41 -11.79 -17.07 -3.71
C LEU A 41 -12.56 -15.75 -3.87
N GLY A 42 -12.00 -14.75 -4.55
CA GLY A 42 -12.48 -13.38 -4.54
C GLY A 42 -11.89 -12.58 -3.37
N PHE A 43 -11.65 -11.30 -3.59
CA PHE A 43 -10.97 -10.46 -2.60
C PHE A 43 -11.79 -10.33 -1.30
N LYS A 44 -13.09 -10.11 -1.41
CA LYS A 44 -14.01 -10.02 -0.26
C LYS A 44 -13.97 -11.28 0.62
N GLU A 45 -14.02 -12.45 0.00
CA GLU A 45 -13.99 -13.71 0.74
C GLU A 45 -12.62 -13.94 1.41
N LEU A 46 -11.53 -13.52 0.76
CA LEU A 46 -10.21 -13.54 1.38
C LEU A 46 -10.16 -12.65 2.62
N CYS A 47 -10.72 -11.44 2.57
CA CYS A 47 -10.83 -10.57 3.74
C CYS A 47 -11.59 -11.26 4.88
N ASN A 48 -12.72 -11.92 4.57
CA ASN A 48 -13.55 -12.63 5.56
C ASN A 48 -12.79 -13.78 6.23
N ILE A 49 -12.06 -14.58 5.46
CA ILE A 49 -11.37 -15.78 5.96
C ILE A 49 -10.10 -15.40 6.73
N THR A 50 -9.34 -14.42 6.23
CA THR A 50 -8.04 -14.07 6.80
C THR A 50 -8.13 -13.08 7.95
N CYS A 51 -9.22 -12.30 8.04
CA CYS A 51 -9.43 -11.26 9.04
C CYS A 51 -8.18 -10.39 9.23
N PRO A 52 -7.72 -9.69 8.19
CA PRO A 52 -6.46 -8.94 8.25
C PRO A 52 -6.57 -7.75 9.20
N ASN A 53 -5.44 -7.32 9.75
CA ASN A 53 -5.37 -6.11 10.57
C ASN A 53 -5.58 -4.84 9.73
N GLN A 54 -5.15 -4.88 8.47
CA GLN A 54 -5.31 -3.81 7.50
C GLN A 54 -5.73 -4.38 6.15
N ILE A 55 -6.56 -3.63 5.42
CA ILE A 55 -6.97 -3.94 4.06
C ILE A 55 -6.63 -2.73 3.20
N THR A 56 -5.71 -2.92 2.24
CA THR A 56 -5.35 -1.88 1.28
C THR A 56 -6.09 -2.13 -0.05
N LEU A 57 -6.87 -1.16 -0.48
CA LEU A 57 -7.66 -1.25 -1.70
C LEU A 57 -6.91 -0.62 -2.87
N VAL A 58 -6.66 -1.41 -3.90
CA VAL A 58 -5.99 -0.99 -5.15
C VAL A 58 -6.94 -1.09 -6.35
N PRO A 59 -6.79 -0.24 -7.39
CA PRO A 59 -7.65 -0.28 -8.58
C PRO A 59 -7.22 -1.33 -9.62
N ASP A 60 -6.24 -2.17 -9.30
CA ASP A 60 -5.58 -3.07 -10.24
C ASP A 60 -6.54 -3.92 -11.05
N THR A 61 -6.27 -4.00 -12.35
CA THR A 61 -6.92 -4.91 -13.29
C THR A 61 -5.99 -6.06 -13.69
N LEU A 62 -6.52 -7.09 -14.36
CA LEU A 62 -5.72 -8.24 -14.81
C LEU A 62 -4.71 -7.89 -15.90
N ASP A 63 -4.91 -6.79 -16.62
CA ASP A 63 -4.00 -6.34 -17.67
C ASP A 63 -2.71 -5.73 -17.13
N GLN A 64 -2.70 -5.32 -15.85
CA GLN A 64 -1.53 -4.71 -15.20
C GLN A 64 -0.61 -5.79 -14.62
N VAL A 65 0.70 -5.62 -14.80
CA VAL A 65 1.72 -6.51 -14.21
C VAL A 65 1.81 -6.32 -12.69
N THR A 66 1.70 -5.07 -12.25
CA THR A 66 1.69 -4.63 -10.84
C THR A 66 0.89 -3.34 -10.75
N SER A 67 0.62 -2.86 -9.54
CA SER A 67 -0.01 -1.55 -9.32
C SER A 67 0.85 -0.45 -9.97
N ASP A 68 0.26 0.35 -10.84
CA ASP A 68 0.95 1.42 -11.58
C ASP A 68 0.25 2.77 -11.47
N HIS A 69 -0.87 2.82 -10.75
CA HIS A 69 -1.60 4.04 -10.40
C HIS A 69 -2.53 3.80 -9.21
N GLY A 70 -2.89 4.87 -8.53
CA GLY A 70 -3.86 4.87 -7.44
C GLY A 70 -5.30 5.10 -7.91
N TRP A 71 -6.24 4.97 -6.97
CA TRP A 71 -7.63 5.34 -7.21
C TRP A 71 -7.76 6.83 -7.54
N GLN A 72 -8.45 7.13 -8.64
CA GLN A 72 -8.72 8.50 -9.04
C GLN A 72 -9.98 9.04 -8.33
N PRO A 73 -9.98 10.30 -7.87
CA PRO A 73 -11.19 10.94 -7.36
C PRO A 73 -12.32 10.87 -8.40
N GLY A 74 -13.47 10.28 -8.03
CA GLY A 74 -14.62 10.09 -8.92
C GLY A 74 -14.86 8.67 -9.42
N TYR A 75 -13.91 7.75 -9.26
CA TYR A 75 -14.12 6.30 -9.52
C TYR A 75 -14.76 5.58 -8.32
N LEU A 76 -14.91 6.27 -7.21
CA LEU A 76 -15.43 5.68 -5.98
C LEU A 76 -16.96 5.73 -6.06
N ASN A 77 -17.52 4.59 -6.38
CA ASN A 77 -18.96 4.37 -6.57
C ASN A 77 -19.62 3.81 -5.28
N ASP A 78 -20.92 3.68 -5.31
CA ASP A 78 -21.72 3.12 -4.21
C ASP A 78 -21.28 1.69 -3.82
N GLU A 79 -20.68 0.93 -4.73
CA GLU A 79 -20.18 -0.42 -4.46
C GLU A 79 -18.98 -0.40 -3.54
N LEU A 80 -18.05 0.56 -3.72
CA LEU A 80 -16.90 0.72 -2.82
C LEU A 80 -17.37 1.13 -1.42
N VAL A 81 -18.36 2.03 -1.34
CA VAL A 81 -18.94 2.43 -0.05
C VAL A 81 -19.52 1.23 0.69
N LYS A 82 -20.29 0.39 0.01
CA LYS A 82 -20.81 -0.86 0.60
C LYS A 82 -19.70 -1.81 1.05
N PHE A 83 -18.67 -1.96 0.22
CA PHE A 83 -17.53 -2.80 0.57
C PHE A 83 -16.82 -2.29 1.83
N LEU A 84 -16.64 -0.96 1.96
CA LEU A 84 -16.06 -0.34 3.14
C LEU A 84 -16.90 -0.56 4.40
N GLU A 85 -18.22 -0.41 4.30
CA GLU A 85 -19.14 -0.66 5.43
C GLU A 85 -19.00 -2.10 5.93
N GLU A 86 -18.97 -3.06 5.03
CA GLU A 86 -18.82 -4.48 5.36
C GLU A 86 -17.46 -4.80 6.01
N ILE A 87 -16.37 -4.19 5.53
CA ILE A 87 -15.03 -4.39 6.11
C ILE A 87 -14.93 -3.76 7.51
N LYS A 88 -15.52 -2.59 7.71
CA LYS A 88 -15.51 -1.93 9.02
C LYS A 88 -16.13 -2.75 10.14
N GLU A 89 -17.09 -3.61 9.81
CA GLU A 89 -17.67 -4.57 10.78
C GLU A 89 -16.62 -5.60 11.27
N GLN A 90 -15.53 -5.81 10.53
CA GLN A 90 -14.47 -6.76 10.87
C GLN A 90 -13.35 -6.17 11.74
N ASN A 91 -13.42 -4.89 12.13
CA ASN A 91 -12.36 -4.15 12.83
C ASN A 91 -11.01 -4.09 12.08
N SER A 92 -11.01 -4.29 10.78
CA SER A 92 -9.83 -4.10 9.94
C SER A 92 -9.63 -2.61 9.65
N ARG A 93 -8.38 -2.15 9.74
CA ARG A 93 -7.98 -0.81 9.27
C ARG A 93 -8.11 -0.75 7.75
N THR A 94 -8.70 0.29 7.22
CA THR A 94 -8.87 0.46 5.77
C THR A 94 -7.84 1.45 5.22
N SER A 95 -7.18 1.09 4.13
CA SER A 95 -6.21 1.94 3.42
C SER A 95 -6.58 2.04 1.94
N LEU A 96 -6.56 3.26 1.38
CA LEU A 96 -6.81 3.50 -0.04
C LEU A 96 -5.50 3.79 -0.75
N PHE A 97 -5.16 3.01 -1.78
CA PHE A 97 -3.99 3.25 -2.63
C PHE A 97 -4.26 4.43 -3.57
N ILE A 98 -3.48 5.48 -3.48
CA ILE A 98 -3.70 6.75 -4.20
C ILE A 98 -2.44 7.23 -4.89
N ASP A 99 -2.60 7.98 -5.98
CA ASP A 99 -1.51 8.79 -6.51
C ASP A 99 -1.18 9.94 -5.54
N SER A 100 0.00 10.54 -5.67
CA SER A 100 0.40 11.68 -4.85
C SER A 100 -0.37 12.97 -5.23
N ASP A 101 -1.71 12.89 -5.17
CA ASP A 101 -2.63 14.01 -5.38
C ASP A 101 -3.40 14.31 -4.07
N PRO A 102 -3.26 15.53 -3.50
CA PRO A 102 -4.00 15.92 -2.31
C PRO A 102 -5.53 15.80 -2.42
N LYS A 103 -6.10 15.83 -3.62
CA LYS A 103 -7.54 15.62 -3.83
C LYS A 103 -7.95 14.17 -3.54
N SER A 104 -7.06 13.21 -3.80
CA SER A 104 -7.31 11.80 -3.48
C SER A 104 -7.36 11.58 -1.97
N VAL A 105 -6.55 12.33 -1.20
CA VAL A 105 -6.61 12.33 0.28
C VAL A 105 -7.94 12.88 0.77
N ASP A 106 -8.43 14.02 0.24
CA ASP A 106 -9.76 14.56 0.56
C ASP A 106 -10.84 13.51 0.37
N TYR A 107 -10.72 12.78 -0.70
CA TYR A 107 -11.70 11.79 -1.10
C TYR A 107 -11.70 10.58 -0.16
N ALA A 108 -10.53 10.04 0.13
CA ALA A 108 -10.36 8.95 1.09
C ALA A 108 -10.91 9.33 2.47
N ALA A 109 -10.59 10.52 2.96
CA ALA A 109 -11.07 11.04 4.24
C ALA A 109 -12.61 11.14 4.29
N LYS A 110 -13.24 11.68 3.22
CA LYS A 110 -14.70 11.78 3.12
C LYS A 110 -15.41 10.44 3.14
N LEU A 111 -14.81 9.40 2.58
CA LEU A 111 -15.32 8.04 2.61
C LEU A 111 -15.05 7.32 3.93
N GLY A 112 -14.25 7.93 4.79
CA GLY A 112 -13.93 7.40 6.11
C GLY A 112 -12.89 6.28 6.06
N PHE A 113 -11.94 6.34 5.14
CA PHE A 113 -10.75 5.49 5.21
C PHE A 113 -9.88 5.87 6.41
N ASP A 114 -9.29 4.87 7.05
CA ASP A 114 -8.39 5.08 8.19
C ASP A 114 -7.02 5.55 7.73
N ARG A 115 -6.59 5.13 6.54
CA ARG A 115 -5.30 5.44 5.93
C ARG A 115 -5.42 5.69 4.42
N VAL A 116 -4.40 6.34 3.89
CA VAL A 116 -4.07 6.33 2.48
C VAL A 116 -2.71 5.71 2.28
N GLU A 117 -2.51 4.97 1.19
CA GLU A 117 -1.19 4.52 0.77
C GLU A 117 -0.79 5.26 -0.51
N ILE A 118 0.25 6.10 -0.40
CA ILE A 118 0.74 6.92 -1.51
C ILE A 118 1.57 6.06 -2.46
N TYR A 119 1.19 6.02 -3.73
CA TYR A 119 1.97 5.39 -4.80
C TYR A 119 3.28 6.13 -5.03
N THR A 120 4.40 5.49 -4.75
CA THR A 120 5.74 6.08 -4.84
C THR A 120 6.53 5.73 -6.10
N GLY A 121 5.92 5.04 -7.06
CA GLY A 121 6.57 4.70 -8.33
C GLY A 121 7.16 5.89 -9.08
N PRO A 122 6.42 6.98 -9.35
CA PRO A 122 6.96 8.18 -9.98
C PRO A 122 8.10 8.83 -9.20
N PHE A 123 7.99 8.86 -7.85
CA PHE A 123 9.04 9.38 -6.97
C PHE A 123 10.34 8.59 -7.11
N ALA A 124 10.26 7.26 -7.06
CA ALA A 124 11.40 6.37 -7.22
C ALA A 124 12.02 6.50 -8.62
N HIS A 125 11.19 6.46 -9.67
CA HIS A 125 11.61 6.57 -11.06
C HIS A 125 12.35 7.88 -11.36
N PHE A 126 11.84 9.02 -10.89
CA PHE A 126 12.48 10.31 -11.17
C PHE A 126 13.78 10.50 -10.40
N LEU A 127 13.94 9.89 -9.23
CA LEU A 127 15.21 9.86 -8.53
C LEU A 127 16.24 9.00 -9.28
N GLU A 128 15.86 7.78 -9.68
CA GLU A 128 16.71 6.85 -10.42
C GLU A 128 17.20 7.44 -11.75
N THR A 129 16.29 8.05 -12.51
CA THR A 129 16.60 8.69 -13.80
C THR A 129 17.24 10.06 -13.67
N LYS A 130 17.48 10.52 -12.42
CA LYS A 130 18.07 11.84 -12.10
C LYS A 130 17.28 13.01 -12.68
N ASN A 131 15.99 12.84 -12.88
CA ASN A 131 15.09 13.92 -13.27
C ASN A 131 14.68 14.73 -12.03
N PHE A 132 15.61 15.49 -11.49
CA PHE A 132 15.43 16.21 -10.23
C PHE A 132 14.31 17.24 -10.25
N ASN A 133 13.93 17.75 -11.43
CA ASN A 133 12.78 18.67 -11.52
C ASN A 133 11.47 17.94 -11.20
N LEU A 134 11.19 16.83 -11.88
CA LEU A 134 9.99 16.02 -11.62
C LEU A 134 10.05 15.34 -10.24
N PHE A 135 11.24 14.91 -9.81
CA PHE A 135 11.44 14.38 -8.46
C PHE A 135 11.01 15.38 -7.38
N ASN A 136 11.46 16.63 -7.47
CA ASN A 136 11.09 17.67 -6.50
C ASN A 136 9.61 18.05 -6.56
N GLN A 137 8.99 18.01 -7.73
CA GLN A 137 7.55 18.21 -7.88
C GLN A 137 6.76 17.08 -7.19
N THR A 138 7.14 15.83 -7.44
CA THR A 138 6.50 14.66 -6.81
C THR A 138 6.70 14.68 -5.29
N LYS A 139 7.92 15.00 -4.84
CA LYS A 139 8.22 15.15 -3.40
C LYS A 139 7.33 16.20 -2.76
N LYS A 140 7.13 17.35 -3.41
CA LYS A 140 6.22 18.40 -2.94
C LYS A 140 4.77 17.91 -2.84
N SER A 141 4.29 17.20 -3.87
CA SER A 141 2.94 16.61 -3.85
C SER A 141 2.77 15.61 -2.70
N ILE A 142 3.77 14.77 -2.43
CA ILE A 142 3.76 13.83 -1.29
C ILE A 142 3.66 14.61 0.04
N ILE A 143 4.45 15.68 0.21
CA ILE A 143 4.40 16.54 1.41
C ILE A 143 2.99 17.13 1.60
N GLU A 144 2.37 17.62 0.52
CA GLU A 144 1.01 18.16 0.54
C GLU A 144 -0.03 17.09 0.90
N CYS A 145 0.13 15.85 0.39
CA CYS A 145 -0.72 14.70 0.76
C CYS A 145 -0.60 14.38 2.26
N ILE A 146 0.64 14.30 2.79
CA ILE A 146 0.89 14.01 4.21
C ILE A 146 0.28 15.09 5.10
N ALA A 147 0.49 16.37 4.77
CA ALA A 147 -0.09 17.48 5.53
C ALA A 147 -1.62 17.41 5.57
N LYS A 148 -2.22 17.14 4.43
CA LYS A 148 -3.66 17.03 4.28
C LYS A 148 -4.25 15.82 5.00
N ALA A 149 -3.60 14.66 4.92
CA ALA A 149 -4.01 13.47 5.67
C ALA A 149 -4.01 13.74 7.18
N ARG A 150 -2.99 14.43 7.66
CA ARG A 150 -2.89 14.86 9.06
C ARG A 150 -4.05 15.76 9.48
N ASP A 151 -4.43 16.73 8.64
CA ASP A 151 -5.55 17.65 8.93
C ASP A 151 -6.88 16.89 9.09
N PHE A 152 -7.05 15.78 8.40
CA PHE A 152 -8.21 14.90 8.50
C PHE A 152 -8.08 13.79 9.56
N GLY A 153 -6.93 13.64 10.19
CA GLY A 153 -6.66 12.51 11.10
C GLY A 153 -6.55 11.16 10.39
N VAL A 154 -6.23 11.15 9.08
CA VAL A 154 -5.99 9.96 8.27
C VAL A 154 -4.52 9.60 8.32
N GLY A 155 -4.19 8.33 8.59
CA GLY A 155 -2.81 7.84 8.57
C GLY A 155 -2.26 7.77 7.15
N VAL A 156 -0.93 7.77 7.02
CA VAL A 156 -0.25 7.75 5.72
C VAL A 156 0.68 6.55 5.63
N ASN A 157 0.38 5.69 4.67
CA ASN A 157 1.29 4.64 4.20
C ASN A 157 1.92 5.09 2.87
N ALA A 158 3.01 4.47 2.47
CA ALA A 158 3.64 4.68 1.18
C ALA A 158 4.20 3.36 0.64
N GLY A 159 4.04 3.14 -0.65
CA GLY A 159 4.46 1.89 -1.28
C GLY A 159 4.76 2.02 -2.75
N HIS A 160 5.44 1.01 -3.25
CA HIS A 160 5.91 0.80 -4.62
C HIS A 160 7.30 1.40 -4.90
N ASP A 161 8.19 0.56 -5.42
CA ASP A 161 9.55 0.88 -5.85
C ASP A 161 10.47 1.52 -4.78
N LEU A 162 10.09 1.42 -3.52
CA LEU A 162 10.91 1.88 -2.42
C LEU A 162 12.12 0.95 -2.21
N ASN A 163 13.27 1.57 -1.92
CA ASN A 163 14.54 0.89 -1.67
C ASN A 163 15.42 1.69 -0.69
N LEU A 164 16.60 1.16 -0.34
CA LEU A 164 17.52 1.81 0.62
C LEU A 164 18.05 3.18 0.14
N GLU A 165 18.01 3.46 -1.16
CA GLU A 165 18.51 4.72 -1.74
C GLU A 165 17.46 5.83 -1.70
N ASN A 166 16.17 5.50 -2.00
CA ASN A 166 15.11 6.49 -2.09
C ASN A 166 14.33 6.69 -0.78
N LEU A 167 14.31 5.69 0.10
CA LEU A 167 13.59 5.73 1.37
C LEU A 167 13.99 6.92 2.28
N PRO A 168 15.28 7.31 2.41
CA PRO A 168 15.66 8.50 3.18
C PRO A 168 15.01 9.79 2.67
N TYR A 169 14.91 9.95 1.35
CA TYR A 169 14.26 11.13 0.74
C TYR A 169 12.75 11.15 0.97
N LEU A 170 12.13 9.97 1.04
CA LEU A 170 10.71 9.85 1.36
C LEU A 170 10.43 10.28 2.81
N GLN A 171 11.31 9.89 3.73
CA GLN A 171 11.19 10.28 5.14
C GLN A 171 11.31 11.79 5.36
N GLU A 172 12.04 12.51 4.51
CA GLU A 172 12.09 13.98 4.53
C GLU A 172 10.75 14.63 4.17
N CYS A 173 9.80 13.89 3.58
CA CYS A 173 8.47 14.42 3.23
C CYS A 173 7.57 14.62 4.46
N GLY A 174 7.79 13.90 5.54
CA GLY A 174 6.98 13.97 6.76
C GLY A 174 6.78 12.62 7.42
N ILE A 175 5.78 12.55 8.31
CA ILE A 175 5.47 11.32 9.05
C ILE A 175 4.71 10.36 8.13
N ILE A 176 5.29 9.17 7.95
CA ILE A 176 4.73 8.04 7.25
C ILE A 176 4.60 6.91 8.27
N ASP A 177 3.39 6.37 8.43
CA ASP A 177 3.07 5.36 9.43
C ASP A 177 3.58 3.97 9.04
N GLU A 178 3.60 3.67 7.72
CA GLU A 178 3.95 2.36 7.19
C GLU A 178 4.55 2.49 5.79
N VAL A 179 5.49 1.61 5.45
CA VAL A 179 6.02 1.48 4.09
C VAL A 179 5.87 0.05 3.59
N SER A 180 5.43 -0.09 2.34
CA SER A 180 5.30 -1.38 1.64
C SER A 180 6.48 -1.55 0.67
N ILE A 181 7.34 -2.55 0.93
CA ILE A 181 8.56 -2.78 0.14
C ILE A 181 8.65 -4.26 -0.22
N GLY A 182 8.54 -4.57 -1.50
CA GLY A 182 8.59 -5.93 -2.03
C GLY A 182 9.92 -6.25 -2.74
N HIS A 183 10.01 -5.90 -4.01
CA HIS A 183 11.13 -6.25 -4.90
C HIS A 183 12.51 -5.91 -4.34
N ALA A 184 12.68 -4.73 -3.80
CA ALA A 184 13.97 -4.25 -3.31
C ALA A 184 14.48 -5.10 -2.13
N ILE A 185 13.61 -5.54 -1.22
CA ILE A 185 13.99 -6.44 -0.13
C ILE A 185 14.51 -7.76 -0.70
N MET A 186 13.85 -8.33 -1.71
CA MET A 186 14.27 -9.60 -2.29
C MET A 186 15.60 -9.48 -3.03
N THR A 187 15.80 -8.45 -3.83
CA THR A 187 17.06 -8.22 -4.55
C THR A 187 18.23 -7.92 -3.61
N ASP A 188 17.99 -7.11 -2.58
CA ASP A 188 19.00 -6.82 -1.56
C ASP A 188 19.33 -8.06 -0.70
N ALA A 189 18.34 -8.94 -0.46
CA ALA A 189 18.55 -10.18 0.26
C ALA A 189 19.49 -11.15 -0.47
N LEU A 190 19.52 -11.14 -1.80
CA LEU A 190 20.50 -11.89 -2.60
C LEU A 190 21.93 -11.38 -2.38
N LYS A 191 22.08 -10.09 -2.04
CA LYS A 191 23.38 -9.45 -1.83
C LYS A 191 23.84 -9.50 -0.38
N PHE A 192 22.95 -9.31 0.57
CA PHE A 192 23.28 -9.12 1.99
C PHE A 192 22.84 -10.28 2.88
N GLY A 193 22.00 -11.19 2.37
CA GLY A 193 21.23 -12.13 3.19
C GLY A 193 19.94 -11.50 3.72
N PHE A 194 18.90 -12.33 3.94
CA PHE A 194 17.55 -11.84 4.25
C PHE A 194 17.50 -11.07 5.58
N SER A 195 18.09 -11.63 6.64
CA SER A 195 18.08 -11.00 7.98
C SER A 195 18.77 -9.64 7.98
N ASP A 196 19.96 -9.54 7.38
CA ASP A 196 20.71 -8.27 7.34
C ASP A 196 20.01 -7.23 6.48
N THR A 197 19.35 -7.66 5.41
CA THR A 197 18.52 -6.76 4.58
C THR A 197 17.40 -6.15 5.41
N ILE A 198 16.61 -6.97 6.09
CA ILE A 198 15.52 -6.47 6.95
C ILE A 198 16.06 -5.49 7.99
N MET A 199 17.18 -5.82 8.65
CA MET A 199 17.78 -4.92 9.64
C MET A 199 18.24 -3.59 9.04
N LYS A 200 18.74 -3.57 7.79
CA LYS A 200 19.10 -2.33 7.08
C LYS A 200 17.88 -1.44 6.83
N TYR A 201 16.78 -2.02 6.32
CA TYR A 201 15.55 -1.29 6.10
C TYR A 201 14.96 -0.75 7.40
N ILE A 202 14.89 -1.56 8.45
CA ILE A 202 14.42 -1.13 9.78
C ILE A 202 15.30 0.03 10.31
N LYS A 203 16.61 -0.06 10.13
CA LYS A 203 17.52 1.00 10.58
C LYS A 203 17.24 2.33 9.86
N VAL A 204 17.03 2.30 8.55
CA VAL A 204 16.67 3.51 7.79
C VAL A 204 15.35 4.08 8.31
N ILE A 205 14.32 3.26 8.47
CA ILE A 205 12.98 3.70 8.89
C ILE A 205 12.98 4.29 10.31
N ARG A 206 13.83 3.80 11.22
CA ARG A 206 13.85 4.21 12.64
C ARG A 206 14.82 5.37 12.95
N ASN A 207 15.64 5.79 12.00
CA ASN A 207 16.64 6.84 12.23
C ASN A 207 16.11 8.28 12.06
N ASN A 208 14.79 8.47 12.17
CA ASN A 208 14.17 9.80 12.23
C ASN A 208 13.69 10.15 13.63
#